data_92bdb19b7553385f992ad1c2888f1665
#
_entry.id   92bdb19b7553385f992ad1c2888f1665
#
_cell.length_a   1.000
_cell.length_b   1.000
_cell.length_c   1.000
_cell.angle_alpha   90.00
_cell.angle_beta   90.00
_cell.angle_gamma   90.00
#
_symmetry.space_group_name_H-M   'P 1'
#
loop_
_entity.id
_entity.type
_entity.pdbx_description
1 polymer ?
#
loop_
_entity_poly.entity_id
_entity_poly.type
_entity_poly.pdbx_seq_one_letter_code
_entity_poly.pdbx_strand_id
1 'polypeptide(L)'
;MVATRSLPDVAELVALGREQGLDAVGVASAEPFVDARRELESRKARGLHGGMAFTYRSPQRSTTPEVTVPGARALVVGARSYWRSRPAAPALRRPTAAVARYAWTDHYTPLRRALDVVAQRLRDQGWQARVAADDNALVDRAAAYRAGLGWYGKNANLLLPGHGSWFVLGSVITDAPLAEGGSPQPVPDGCGSCTRCLDGCPTGAIVAPGVVDARRCLAWLVQADGVFPREHRVALGDRIYGCDDCQEVCPPNRRFDRHRSAGGPASDPRDDPADGRQEAEVDVLDLLVATDEQLLARHGRWYIPRRDPRYLRRNALVVLGNVGDPRDPVVRDAVRAALEGDDSLLRAHAVWTARRLGLGDLLRLVQDDPDPVVRDELVAPVEVRR
;
A
#
# COMPACT_ATOMS: atom_id res chain seq x y z
N MET A 1 45.52 1.74 -11.07
CA MET A 1 44.96 2.84 -11.89
C MET A 1 43.62 3.19 -11.28
N VAL A 2 43.47 4.39 -10.71
CA VAL A 2 42.17 4.90 -10.28
C VAL A 2 41.43 5.24 -11.57
N ALA A 3 40.31 4.52 -11.86
CA ALA A 3 39.45 4.83 -13.00
C ALA A 3 39.03 6.30 -12.89
N THR A 4 39.28 7.09 -13.93
CA THR A 4 38.90 8.50 -13.96
C THR A 4 37.36 8.54 -13.96
N ARG A 5 36.76 8.98 -12.85
CA ARG A 5 35.30 9.16 -12.75
C ARG A 5 34.85 10.26 -13.71
N SER A 6 33.95 9.94 -14.62
CA SER A 6 33.33 10.97 -15.48
C SER A 6 32.14 11.61 -14.74
N LEU A 7 31.97 12.92 -14.86
CA LEU A 7 30.80 13.62 -14.31
C LEU A 7 29.54 13.13 -15.04
N PRO A 8 28.52 12.65 -14.34
CA PRO A 8 27.28 12.21 -14.98
C PRO A 8 26.46 13.41 -15.43
N ASP A 9 25.81 13.29 -16.59
CA ASP A 9 24.85 14.27 -17.06
C ASP A 9 23.45 13.96 -16.46
N VAL A 10 22.91 14.91 -15.70
CA VAL A 10 21.58 14.81 -15.10
C VAL A 10 20.49 14.66 -16.16
N ALA A 11 20.59 15.38 -17.30
CA ALA A 11 19.61 15.29 -18.36
C ALA A 11 19.62 13.92 -19.02
N GLU A 12 20.79 13.30 -19.21
CA GLU A 12 20.93 11.94 -19.70
C GLU A 12 20.26 10.92 -18.73
N LEU A 13 20.51 11.03 -17.43
CA LEU A 13 19.94 10.12 -16.44
C LEU A 13 18.40 10.24 -16.36
N VAL A 14 17.88 11.47 -16.47
CA VAL A 14 16.43 11.73 -16.51
C VAL A 14 15.82 11.13 -17.77
N ALA A 15 16.44 11.34 -18.94
CA ALA A 15 15.99 10.75 -20.20
C ALA A 15 16.00 9.22 -20.15
N LEU A 16 17.10 8.63 -19.67
CA LEU A 16 17.24 7.20 -19.52
C LEU A 16 16.15 6.60 -18.62
N GLY A 17 15.87 7.21 -17.46
CA GLY A 17 14.81 6.75 -16.58
C GLY A 17 13.42 6.79 -17.25
N ARG A 18 13.13 7.83 -18.03
CA ARG A 18 11.88 7.94 -18.80
C ARG A 18 11.78 6.89 -19.90
N GLU A 19 12.86 6.63 -20.64
CA GLU A 19 12.92 5.58 -21.64
C GLU A 19 12.66 4.18 -21.04
N GLN A 20 13.08 3.98 -19.78
CA GLN A 20 12.80 2.75 -19.03
C GLN A 20 11.39 2.71 -18.43
N GLY A 21 10.53 3.68 -18.73
CA GLY A 21 9.12 3.69 -18.35
C GLY A 21 8.82 4.34 -17.00
N LEU A 22 9.72 5.20 -16.47
CA LEU A 22 9.37 6.08 -15.37
C LEU A 22 8.55 7.29 -15.88
N ASP A 23 7.45 7.59 -15.22
CA ASP A 23 6.58 8.72 -15.59
C ASP A 23 7.17 10.06 -15.16
N ALA A 24 7.92 10.08 -14.05
CA ALA A 24 8.65 11.24 -13.60
C ALA A 24 10.01 10.81 -13.01
N VAL A 25 11.02 11.64 -13.29
CA VAL A 25 12.38 11.48 -12.73
C VAL A 25 12.88 12.84 -12.29
N GLY A 26 13.49 12.90 -11.12
CA GLY A 26 14.10 14.11 -10.58
C GLY A 26 15.35 13.79 -9.78
N VAL A 27 16.16 14.83 -9.52
CA VAL A 27 17.39 14.71 -8.73
C VAL A 27 17.27 15.55 -7.47
N ALA A 28 17.75 15.04 -6.36
CA ALA A 28 17.77 15.72 -5.07
C ALA A 28 19.09 15.50 -4.33
N SER A 29 19.40 16.37 -3.37
CA SER A 29 20.48 16.19 -2.41
C SER A 29 20.22 14.94 -1.55
N ALA A 30 21.30 14.20 -1.26
CA ALA A 30 21.29 13.07 -0.32
C ALA A 30 21.51 13.50 1.14
N GLU A 31 21.44 14.78 1.46
CA GLU A 31 21.45 15.26 2.84
C GLU A 31 20.38 14.56 3.70
N PRO A 32 20.63 14.39 5.00
CA PRO A 32 19.65 13.79 5.90
C PRO A 32 18.27 14.48 5.82
N PHE A 33 17.21 13.67 5.90
CA PHE A 33 15.82 14.15 5.92
C PHE A 33 15.40 14.47 7.36
N VAL A 34 15.93 15.57 7.92
CA VAL A 34 15.77 15.95 9.32
C VAL A 34 14.31 16.12 9.71
N ASP A 35 13.51 16.81 8.88
CA ASP A 35 12.09 17.03 9.14
C ASP A 35 11.30 15.73 9.09
N ALA A 36 11.56 14.88 8.10
CA ALA A 36 10.91 13.57 8.01
C ALA A 36 11.25 12.68 9.23
N ARG A 37 12.47 12.73 9.73
CA ARG A 37 12.89 12.03 10.95
C ARG A 37 12.09 12.51 12.15
N ARG A 38 12.05 13.82 12.38
CA ARG A 38 11.31 14.44 13.49
C ARG A 38 9.83 14.03 13.45
N GLU A 39 9.20 14.04 12.26
CA GLU A 39 7.82 13.60 12.09
C GLU A 39 7.64 12.11 12.38
N LEU A 40 8.54 11.23 11.89
CA LEU A 40 8.47 9.79 12.18
C LEU A 40 8.60 9.52 13.68
N GLU A 41 9.55 10.15 14.35
CA GLU A 41 9.77 10.01 15.80
C GLU A 41 8.58 10.53 16.60
N SER A 42 8.03 11.69 16.26
CA SER A 42 6.84 12.27 16.88
C SER A 42 5.62 11.34 16.73
N ARG A 43 5.37 10.85 15.52
CA ARG A 43 4.26 9.92 15.26
C ARG A 43 4.44 8.59 15.99
N LYS A 44 5.67 8.08 16.06
CA LYS A 44 6.01 6.88 16.84
C LYS A 44 5.72 7.07 18.32
N ALA A 45 6.19 8.19 18.90
CA ALA A 45 5.94 8.52 20.32
C ALA A 45 4.46 8.64 20.65
N ARG A 46 3.63 9.12 19.71
CA ARG A 46 2.17 9.23 19.83
C ARG A 46 1.42 7.93 19.51
N GLY A 47 2.12 6.84 19.18
CA GLY A 47 1.53 5.56 18.81
C GLY A 47 0.80 5.55 17.46
N LEU A 48 0.90 6.62 16.66
CA LEU A 48 0.18 6.74 15.39
C LEU A 48 0.66 5.76 14.32
N HIS A 49 1.81 5.13 14.51
CA HIS A 49 2.35 4.10 13.61
C HIS A 49 1.60 2.75 13.70
N GLY A 50 0.78 2.53 14.75
CA GLY A 50 -0.05 1.33 14.89
C GLY A 50 0.73 0.01 14.89
N GLY A 51 1.98 0.00 15.40
CA GLY A 51 2.83 -1.20 15.36
C GLY A 51 3.58 -1.43 14.04
N MET A 52 3.37 -0.57 13.03
CA MET A 52 4.09 -0.67 11.75
C MET A 52 5.60 -0.58 11.96
N ALA A 53 6.32 -1.63 11.53
CA ALA A 53 7.78 -1.67 11.66
C ALA A 53 8.48 -0.91 10.55
N PHE A 54 7.99 -0.93 9.33
CA PHE A 54 8.59 -0.37 8.12
C PHE A 54 9.55 0.81 8.44
N THR A 55 9.41 2.01 7.95
CA THR A 55 10.31 3.14 8.25
C THR A 55 10.40 3.50 9.75
N TYR A 56 9.45 3.06 10.57
CA TYR A 56 9.44 3.32 12.02
C TYR A 56 10.39 2.44 12.85
N ARG A 57 10.93 1.34 12.30
CA ARG A 57 11.92 0.51 13.03
C ARG A 57 13.17 1.30 13.35
N SER A 58 13.70 2.03 12.37
CA SER A 58 14.87 2.88 12.50
C SER A 58 14.71 4.16 11.68
N PRO A 59 14.01 5.19 12.22
CA PRO A 59 13.83 6.46 11.53
C PRO A 59 15.15 7.09 11.08
N GLN A 60 16.21 6.97 11.91
CA GLN A 60 17.53 7.47 11.57
C GLN A 60 18.06 6.84 10.28
N ARG A 61 18.01 5.51 10.14
CA ARG A 61 18.48 4.81 8.94
C ARG A 61 17.68 5.26 7.71
N SER A 62 16.36 5.26 7.80
CA SER A 62 15.48 5.59 6.68
C SER A 62 15.58 7.04 6.22
N THR A 63 16.14 7.92 7.05
CA THR A 63 16.25 9.36 6.77
C THR A 63 17.69 9.82 6.56
N THR A 64 18.68 8.91 6.54
CA THR A 64 20.09 9.23 6.34
C THR A 64 20.64 8.40 5.18
N PRO A 65 20.59 8.88 3.94
CA PRO A 65 21.04 8.13 2.76
C PRO A 65 22.48 7.62 2.86
N GLU A 66 23.35 8.37 3.54
CA GLU A 66 24.76 8.00 3.77
C GLU A 66 24.94 6.68 4.53
N VAL A 67 23.98 6.29 5.38
CA VAL A 67 23.99 4.98 6.06
C VAL A 67 23.86 3.83 5.05
N THR A 68 23.24 4.10 3.91
CA THR A 68 23.00 3.11 2.85
C THR A 68 24.10 3.10 1.79
N VAL A 69 24.59 4.29 1.41
CA VAL A 69 25.70 4.49 0.49
C VAL A 69 26.67 5.48 1.15
N PRO A 70 27.84 5.01 1.64
CA PRO A 70 28.84 5.89 2.24
C PRO A 70 29.27 7.00 1.28
N GLY A 71 29.27 8.24 1.77
CA GLY A 71 29.58 9.42 0.96
C GLY A 71 28.47 9.80 -0.03
N ALA A 72 27.23 9.35 0.17
CA ALA A 72 26.10 9.72 -0.68
C ALA A 72 25.93 11.24 -0.80
N ARG A 73 25.80 11.74 -2.04
CA ARG A 73 25.69 13.17 -2.36
C ARG A 73 24.37 13.50 -3.07
N ALA A 74 23.81 12.52 -3.79
CA ALA A 74 22.59 12.73 -4.58
C ALA A 74 21.66 11.52 -4.57
N LEU A 75 20.40 11.80 -4.88
CA LEU A 75 19.35 10.84 -5.14
C LEU A 75 18.82 11.08 -6.56
N VAL A 76 18.72 10.03 -7.38
CA VAL A 76 17.89 10.07 -8.60
C VAL A 76 16.57 9.39 -8.25
N VAL A 77 15.49 10.15 -8.21
CA VAL A 77 14.18 9.70 -7.74
C VAL A 77 13.27 9.45 -8.94
N GLY A 78 12.67 8.26 -8.98
CA GLY A 78 11.73 7.87 -10.03
C GLY A 78 10.32 7.61 -9.48
N ALA A 79 9.32 7.95 -10.28
CA ALA A 79 7.93 7.61 -10.07
C ALA A 79 7.41 6.81 -11.26
N ARG A 80 6.70 5.71 -11.00
CA ARG A 80 6.03 4.89 -12.02
C ARG A 80 4.55 4.75 -11.68
N SER A 81 3.67 5.08 -12.61
CA SER A 81 2.23 5.00 -12.42
C SER A 81 1.77 3.55 -12.31
N TYR A 82 0.90 3.29 -11.35
CA TYR A 82 0.16 2.04 -11.22
C TYR A 82 -1.32 2.21 -11.58
N TRP A 83 -1.67 3.34 -12.15
CA TRP A 83 -3.06 3.56 -12.55
C TRP A 83 -3.49 2.58 -13.63
N ARG A 84 -4.63 1.97 -13.42
CA ARG A 84 -5.35 1.11 -14.38
C ARG A 84 -6.83 1.40 -14.29
N SER A 85 -7.55 1.26 -15.39
CA SER A 85 -9.02 1.25 -15.34
C SER A 85 -9.49 0.03 -14.54
N ARG A 86 -10.51 0.21 -13.70
CA ARG A 86 -11.10 -0.95 -13.01
C ARG A 86 -11.69 -1.90 -14.05
N PRO A 87 -11.35 -3.19 -14.03
CA PRO A 87 -11.99 -4.18 -14.89
C PRO A 87 -13.51 -4.20 -14.66
N ALA A 88 -14.28 -4.57 -15.67
CA ALA A 88 -15.70 -4.84 -15.48
C ALA A 88 -15.88 -5.93 -14.42
N ALA A 89 -16.84 -5.71 -13.49
CA ALA A 89 -17.13 -6.69 -12.46
C ALA A 89 -17.46 -8.05 -13.10
N PRO A 90 -16.89 -9.16 -12.60
CA PRO A 90 -17.22 -10.47 -13.11
C PRO A 90 -18.73 -10.75 -12.93
N ALA A 91 -19.33 -11.43 -13.89
CA ALA A 91 -20.76 -11.81 -13.86
C ALA A 91 -21.11 -12.83 -12.76
N LEU A 92 -20.15 -13.23 -11.94
CA LEU A 92 -20.29 -14.21 -10.88
C LEU A 92 -21.04 -13.63 -9.68
N ARG A 93 -22.09 -14.32 -9.22
CA ARG A 93 -22.85 -13.99 -8.00
C ARG A 93 -22.15 -14.45 -6.70
N ARG A 94 -20.83 -14.62 -6.71
CA ARG A 94 -20.06 -15.02 -5.53
C ARG A 94 -19.58 -13.77 -4.77
N PRO A 95 -19.44 -13.84 -3.43
CA PRO A 95 -18.90 -12.73 -2.66
C PRO A 95 -17.47 -12.44 -3.09
N THR A 96 -17.24 -11.23 -3.63
CA THR A 96 -15.91 -10.75 -4.04
C THR A 96 -15.38 -9.73 -3.06
N ALA A 97 -14.07 -9.63 -2.98
CA ALA A 97 -13.35 -8.66 -2.18
C ALA A 97 -12.46 -7.79 -3.06
N ALA A 98 -12.52 -6.48 -2.83
CA ALA A 98 -11.77 -5.49 -3.57
C ALA A 98 -10.31 -5.41 -3.11
N VAL A 99 -9.40 -5.31 -4.07
CA VAL A 99 -7.96 -5.07 -3.88
C VAL A 99 -7.66 -3.63 -4.25
N ALA A 100 -6.81 -2.95 -3.47
CA ALA A 100 -6.35 -1.60 -3.80
C ALA A 100 -5.50 -1.61 -5.08
N ARG A 101 -5.62 -0.57 -5.92
CA ARG A 101 -5.00 -0.48 -7.25
C ARG A 101 -3.51 -0.80 -7.28
N TYR A 102 -2.76 -0.31 -6.29
CA TYR A 102 -1.32 -0.55 -6.24
C TYR A 102 -0.94 -2.02 -6.11
N ALA A 103 -1.89 -2.87 -5.70
CA ALA A 103 -1.69 -4.28 -5.45
C ALA A 103 -2.32 -5.19 -6.52
N TRP A 104 -2.91 -4.65 -7.60
CA TRP A 104 -3.50 -5.47 -8.68
C TRP A 104 -2.45 -6.28 -9.45
N THR A 105 -1.27 -5.68 -9.67
CA THR A 105 -0.11 -6.33 -10.28
C THR A 105 1.16 -5.97 -9.51
N ASP A 106 2.31 -6.51 -9.91
CA ASP A 106 3.61 -6.11 -9.39
C ASP A 106 4.11 -4.83 -10.09
N HIS A 107 3.95 -3.70 -9.44
CA HIS A 107 4.44 -2.40 -9.91
C HIS A 107 5.87 -2.07 -9.45
N TYR A 108 6.37 -2.78 -8.43
CA TYR A 108 7.70 -2.51 -7.88
C TYR A 108 8.83 -3.17 -8.69
N THR A 109 8.61 -4.35 -9.26
CA THR A 109 9.63 -5.00 -10.11
C THR A 109 9.96 -4.16 -11.34
N PRO A 110 8.99 -3.64 -12.14
CA PRO A 110 9.30 -2.73 -13.24
C PRO A 110 9.96 -1.42 -12.78
N LEU A 111 9.53 -0.85 -11.65
CA LEU A 111 10.17 0.34 -11.07
C LEU A 111 11.64 0.08 -10.75
N ARG A 112 11.93 -1.03 -10.04
CA ARG A 112 13.31 -1.39 -9.68
C ARG A 112 14.17 -1.61 -10.91
N ARG A 113 13.67 -2.33 -11.94
CA ARG A 113 14.38 -2.54 -13.22
C ARG A 113 14.76 -1.21 -13.89
N ALA A 114 13.82 -0.27 -13.97
CA ALA A 114 14.09 1.05 -14.53
C ALA A 114 15.14 1.82 -13.74
N LEU A 115 15.08 1.79 -12.41
CA LEU A 115 16.07 2.43 -11.55
C LEU A 115 17.43 1.71 -11.60
N ASP A 116 17.46 0.38 -11.79
CA ASP A 116 18.71 -0.37 -11.92
C ASP A 116 19.48 0.00 -13.18
N VAL A 117 18.80 0.29 -14.29
CA VAL A 117 19.44 0.80 -15.52
C VAL A 117 20.11 2.15 -15.24
N VAL A 118 19.45 3.06 -14.54
CA VAL A 118 20.02 4.35 -14.12
C VAL A 118 21.20 4.15 -13.16
N ALA A 119 21.06 3.25 -12.19
CA ALA A 119 22.15 2.92 -11.25
C ALA A 119 23.35 2.29 -11.96
N GLN A 120 23.12 1.43 -12.96
CA GLN A 120 24.19 0.81 -13.73
C GLN A 120 24.95 1.86 -14.54
N ARG A 121 24.27 2.84 -15.16
CA ARG A 121 24.92 3.95 -15.86
C ARG A 121 25.88 4.73 -14.95
N LEU A 122 25.49 4.97 -13.69
CA LEU A 122 26.35 5.63 -12.71
C LEU A 122 27.56 4.75 -12.32
N ARG A 123 27.34 3.45 -12.14
CA ARG A 123 28.41 2.49 -11.81
C ARG A 123 29.44 2.38 -12.96
N ASP A 124 29.00 2.38 -14.20
CA ASP A 124 29.86 2.34 -15.39
C ASP A 124 30.76 3.60 -15.48
N GLN A 125 30.32 4.71 -14.88
CA GLN A 125 31.09 5.96 -14.73
C GLN A 125 31.98 5.98 -13.48
N GLY A 126 32.04 4.88 -12.70
CA GLY A 126 32.85 4.72 -11.51
C GLY A 126 32.25 5.23 -10.20
N TRP A 127 30.95 5.55 -10.18
CA TRP A 127 30.25 5.99 -8.97
C TRP A 127 29.59 4.84 -8.23
N GLN A 128 29.44 4.96 -6.91
CA GLN A 128 28.58 4.07 -6.15
C GLN A 128 27.12 4.41 -6.44
N ALA A 129 26.28 3.40 -6.65
CA ALA A 129 24.85 3.59 -6.85
C ALA A 129 24.06 2.37 -6.34
N ARG A 130 23.05 2.62 -5.50
CA ARG A 130 22.16 1.60 -4.95
C ARG A 130 20.72 1.99 -5.13
N VAL A 131 19.91 1.08 -5.65
CA VAL A 131 18.45 1.23 -5.73
C VAL A 131 17.82 1.00 -4.36
N ALA A 132 16.91 1.88 -3.97
CA ALA A 132 16.00 1.78 -2.84
C ALA A 132 14.58 2.04 -3.34
N ALA A 133 13.70 1.05 -3.20
CA ALA A 133 12.30 1.15 -3.58
C ALA A 133 11.48 0.19 -2.72
N ASP A 134 10.50 0.69 -1.97
CA ASP A 134 9.76 -0.07 -0.98
C ASP A 134 10.70 -0.76 0.03
N ASP A 135 11.65 -0.01 0.54
CA ASP A 135 12.77 -0.46 1.36
C ASP A 135 12.93 0.48 2.57
N ASN A 136 13.36 -0.05 3.71
CA ASN A 136 13.65 0.74 4.92
C ASN A 136 14.91 1.63 4.81
N ALA A 137 15.57 1.63 3.66
CA ALA A 137 16.78 2.43 3.42
C ALA A 137 16.48 3.91 3.19
N LEU A 138 15.26 4.25 2.71
CA LEU A 138 14.91 5.61 2.36
C LEU A 138 13.42 5.91 2.63
N VAL A 139 13.11 7.17 2.88
CA VAL A 139 11.76 7.72 2.96
C VAL A 139 11.33 8.21 1.55
N ASP A 140 10.81 7.28 0.72
CA ASP A 140 10.55 7.50 -0.71
C ASP A 140 9.75 8.79 -1.00
N ARG A 141 8.68 9.07 -0.23
CA ARG A 141 7.87 10.28 -0.42
C ARG A 141 8.64 11.56 -0.12
N ALA A 142 9.50 11.56 0.89
CA ALA A 142 10.33 12.71 1.22
C ALA A 142 11.41 12.94 0.15
N ALA A 143 11.98 11.87 -0.39
CA ALA A 143 12.92 11.94 -1.50
C ALA A 143 12.26 12.53 -2.75
N ALA A 144 11.06 12.06 -3.11
CA ALA A 144 10.32 12.56 -4.27
C ALA A 144 9.85 14.02 -4.09
N TYR A 145 9.45 14.42 -2.87
CA TYR A 145 9.16 15.81 -2.56
C TYR A 145 10.41 16.72 -2.74
N ARG A 146 11.55 16.31 -2.18
CA ARG A 146 12.82 17.03 -2.31
C ARG A 146 13.30 17.10 -3.76
N ALA A 147 13.03 16.07 -4.56
CA ALA A 147 13.33 16.03 -5.98
C ALA A 147 12.35 16.86 -6.84
N GLY A 148 11.42 17.60 -6.24
CA GLY A 148 10.47 18.46 -6.95
C GLY A 148 9.44 17.69 -7.78
N LEU A 149 9.18 16.40 -7.49
CA LEU A 149 8.22 15.62 -8.28
C LEU A 149 6.77 15.97 -7.93
N GLY A 150 6.50 16.44 -6.72
CA GLY A 150 5.13 16.73 -6.30
C GLY A 150 5.04 17.33 -4.91
N TRP A 151 3.82 17.44 -4.40
CA TRP A 151 3.51 17.96 -3.06
C TRP A 151 2.85 16.90 -2.18
N TYR A 152 2.98 17.07 -0.87
CA TYR A 152 2.27 16.23 0.09
C TYR A 152 0.78 16.57 0.13
N GLY A 153 -0.07 15.61 -0.18
CA GLY A 153 -1.51 15.75 0.01
C GLY A 153 -1.93 15.65 1.48
N LYS A 154 -3.11 16.18 1.80
CA LYS A 154 -3.69 16.04 3.15
C LYS A 154 -3.98 14.58 3.54
N ASN A 155 -4.01 13.65 2.58
CA ASN A 155 -4.07 12.20 2.81
C ASN A 155 -2.69 11.54 3.03
N ALA A 156 -1.63 12.33 3.20
CA ALA A 156 -0.24 11.90 3.38
C ALA A 156 0.38 11.17 2.17
N ASN A 157 -0.30 11.10 1.02
CA ASN A 157 0.32 10.67 -0.23
C ASN A 157 1.05 11.83 -0.90
N LEU A 158 2.03 11.51 -1.75
CA LEU A 158 2.62 12.48 -2.66
C LEU A 158 1.72 12.58 -3.91
N LEU A 159 1.44 13.79 -4.35
CA LEU A 159 0.70 14.06 -5.59
C LEU A 159 1.63 14.70 -6.61
N LEU A 160 1.68 14.14 -7.81
CA LEU A 160 2.40 14.72 -8.94
C LEU A 160 1.46 15.63 -9.74
N PRO A 161 1.92 16.80 -10.20
CA PRO A 161 1.14 17.68 -11.06
C PRO A 161 0.60 16.93 -12.29
N GLY A 162 -0.69 17.05 -12.55
CA GLY A 162 -1.34 16.41 -13.69
C GLY A 162 -1.62 14.89 -13.56
N HIS A 163 -1.02 14.20 -12.57
CA HIS A 163 -1.09 12.74 -12.43
C HIS A 163 -1.78 12.24 -11.15
N GLY A 164 -1.95 13.12 -10.13
CA GLY A 164 -2.50 12.72 -8.84
C GLY A 164 -1.50 11.89 -8.01
N SER A 165 -1.94 10.83 -7.32
CA SER A 165 -1.10 10.02 -6.43
C SER A 165 -1.00 8.52 -6.82
N TRP A 166 -1.39 8.17 -8.06
CA TRP A 166 -1.40 6.79 -8.53
C TRP A 166 -0.01 6.30 -8.99
N PHE A 167 1.01 6.36 -8.09
CA PHE A 167 2.35 5.82 -8.42
C PHE A 167 3.06 5.18 -7.25
N VAL A 168 3.96 4.25 -7.62
CA VAL A 168 5.05 3.76 -6.77
C VAL A 168 6.28 4.65 -6.97
N LEU A 169 7.07 4.78 -5.92
CA LEU A 169 8.26 5.61 -5.85
C LEU A 169 9.49 4.77 -5.53
N GLY A 170 10.63 5.20 -6.01
CA GLY A 170 11.91 4.63 -5.66
C GLY A 170 13.05 5.58 -6.02
N SER A 171 14.25 5.28 -5.56
CA SER A 171 15.40 6.14 -5.74
C SER A 171 16.68 5.35 -6.01
N VAL A 172 17.60 5.94 -6.72
CA VAL A 172 19.02 5.55 -6.75
C VAL A 172 19.76 6.47 -5.80
N ILE A 173 20.39 5.92 -4.77
CA ILE A 173 21.28 6.65 -3.84
C ILE A 173 22.69 6.54 -4.40
N THR A 174 23.40 7.68 -4.54
CA THR A 174 24.73 7.71 -5.17
C THR A 174 25.67 8.72 -4.52
N ASP A 175 26.99 8.44 -4.59
CA ASP A 175 28.07 9.38 -4.24
C ASP A 175 28.43 10.34 -5.40
N ALA A 176 27.75 10.22 -6.55
CA ALA A 176 27.92 11.12 -7.68
C ALA A 176 27.44 12.55 -7.36
N PRO A 177 28.14 13.61 -7.80
CA PRO A 177 27.83 15.01 -7.48
C PRO A 177 26.73 15.59 -8.37
N LEU A 178 25.56 14.94 -8.43
CA LEU A 178 24.46 15.33 -9.30
C LEU A 178 23.64 16.53 -8.79
N ALA A 179 23.71 16.83 -7.50
CA ALA A 179 22.89 17.86 -6.86
C ALA A 179 23.68 19.11 -6.48
N GLU A 180 24.81 19.37 -7.12
CA GLU A 180 25.66 20.55 -6.82
C GLU A 180 24.97 21.89 -7.12
N GLY A 181 23.95 21.91 -8.00
CA GLY A 181 23.08 23.05 -8.24
C GLY A 181 21.96 23.25 -7.20
N GLY A 182 21.95 22.44 -6.12
CA GLY A 182 20.89 22.42 -5.13
C GLY A 182 19.69 21.53 -5.52
N SER A 183 18.75 21.36 -4.60
CA SER A 183 17.49 20.66 -4.89
C SER A 183 16.53 21.59 -5.66
N PRO A 184 15.69 21.03 -6.55
CA PRO A 184 14.69 21.84 -7.25
C PRO A 184 13.73 22.49 -6.26
N GLN A 185 13.08 23.57 -6.71
CA GLN A 185 12.08 24.26 -5.90
C GLN A 185 10.91 23.30 -5.58
N PRO A 186 10.41 23.29 -4.34
CA PRO A 186 9.25 22.50 -3.97
C PRO A 186 8.03 22.83 -4.84
N VAL A 187 7.30 21.80 -5.25
CA VAL A 187 6.02 21.99 -5.94
C VAL A 187 5.02 22.61 -4.95
N PRO A 188 4.33 23.70 -5.33
CA PRO A 188 3.35 24.34 -4.47
C PRO A 188 2.23 23.38 -4.03
N ASP A 189 1.69 23.61 -2.82
CA ASP A 189 0.55 22.83 -2.31
C ASP A 189 -0.68 23.00 -3.22
N GLY A 190 -1.13 21.92 -3.82
CA GLY A 190 -2.31 21.88 -4.66
C GLY A 190 -3.60 21.47 -3.92
N CYS A 191 -3.56 21.26 -2.61
CA CYS A 191 -4.73 20.90 -1.81
C CYS A 191 -5.58 22.11 -1.41
N GLY A 192 -4.95 23.25 -1.10
CA GLY A 192 -5.65 24.46 -0.67
C GLY A 192 -6.66 24.18 0.46
N SER A 193 -7.91 24.63 0.30
CA SER A 193 -9.01 24.42 1.27
C SER A 193 -9.70 23.04 1.16
N CYS A 194 -9.34 22.18 0.20
CA CYS A 194 -9.98 20.88 -0.01
C CYS A 194 -9.80 19.92 1.19
N THR A 195 -10.89 19.28 1.63
CA THR A 195 -10.90 18.30 2.75
C THR A 195 -11.43 16.93 2.35
N ARG A 196 -11.72 16.70 1.07
CA ARG A 196 -12.44 15.49 0.59
C ARG A 196 -11.84 14.16 1.05
N CYS A 197 -10.52 14.07 1.17
CA CYS A 197 -9.87 12.85 1.64
C CYS A 197 -10.04 12.64 3.15
N LEU A 198 -10.20 13.71 3.95
CA LEU A 198 -10.51 13.62 5.38
C LEU A 198 -11.94 13.12 5.55
N ASP A 199 -12.89 13.75 4.84
CA ASP A 199 -14.33 13.44 4.90
C ASP A 199 -14.62 12.04 4.30
N GLY A 200 -13.89 11.65 3.25
CA GLY A 200 -14.02 10.37 2.57
C GLY A 200 -13.30 9.19 3.24
N CYS A 201 -12.59 9.42 4.36
CA CYS A 201 -11.95 8.32 5.09
C CYS A 201 -12.97 7.58 5.96
N PRO A 202 -13.29 6.30 5.67
CA PRO A 202 -14.41 5.59 6.32
C PRO A 202 -14.21 5.36 7.82
N THR A 203 -12.97 5.47 8.32
CA THR A 203 -12.62 5.30 9.73
C THR A 203 -12.10 6.58 10.37
N GLY A 204 -12.04 7.69 9.64
CA GLY A 204 -11.44 8.94 10.11
C GLY A 204 -9.96 8.77 10.48
N ALA A 205 -9.21 7.93 9.78
CA ALA A 205 -7.80 7.69 10.03
C ALA A 205 -6.91 8.91 9.73
N ILE A 206 -7.36 9.82 8.85
CA ILE A 206 -6.65 11.08 8.57
C ILE A 206 -7.06 12.08 9.66
N VAL A 207 -6.30 12.09 10.76
CA VAL A 207 -6.65 12.84 11.99
C VAL A 207 -6.29 14.33 11.93
N ALA A 208 -5.45 14.70 10.98
CA ALA A 208 -5.13 16.09 10.58
C ALA A 208 -4.54 16.09 9.18
N PRO A 209 -4.49 17.24 8.48
CA PRO A 209 -3.83 17.33 7.18
C PRO A 209 -2.43 16.72 7.18
N GLY A 210 -2.21 15.69 6.35
CA GLY A 210 -0.93 14.98 6.25
C GLY A 210 -0.62 14.03 7.42
N VAL A 211 -1.53 13.85 8.38
CA VAL A 211 -1.31 12.98 9.55
C VAL A 211 -2.32 11.83 9.56
N VAL A 212 -1.81 10.61 9.40
CA VAL A 212 -2.60 9.37 9.44
C VAL A 212 -2.33 8.63 10.74
N ASP A 213 -3.41 8.24 11.44
CA ASP A 213 -3.36 7.27 12.54
C ASP A 213 -3.52 5.86 11.94
N ALA A 214 -2.43 5.10 11.89
CA ALA A 214 -2.42 3.76 11.30
C ALA A 214 -3.34 2.79 12.06
N ARG A 215 -3.58 3.01 13.36
CA ARG A 215 -4.50 2.18 14.17
C ARG A 215 -5.94 2.23 13.66
N ARG A 216 -6.27 3.20 12.82
CA ARG A 216 -7.57 3.42 12.20
C ARG A 216 -7.53 3.24 10.69
N CYS A 217 -6.34 3.24 10.06
CA CYS A 217 -6.20 3.17 8.61
C CYS A 217 -6.45 1.74 8.10
N LEU A 218 -7.50 1.55 7.30
CA LEU A 218 -7.85 0.23 6.76
C LEU A 218 -6.70 -0.39 5.95
N ALA A 219 -5.93 0.42 5.21
CA ALA A 219 -4.76 -0.07 4.47
C ALA A 219 -3.70 -0.71 5.39
N TRP A 220 -3.55 -0.22 6.63
CA TRP A 220 -2.68 -0.85 7.61
C TRP A 220 -3.38 -2.00 8.35
N LEU A 221 -4.64 -1.84 8.76
CA LEU A 221 -5.35 -2.85 9.56
C LEU A 221 -5.46 -4.20 8.85
N VAL A 222 -5.62 -4.22 7.52
CA VAL A 222 -5.61 -5.48 6.74
C VAL A 222 -4.22 -6.13 6.68
N GLN A 223 -3.17 -5.38 6.98
CA GLN A 223 -1.78 -5.82 7.00
C GLN A 223 -1.24 -6.03 8.43
N ALA A 224 -1.95 -5.58 9.44
CA ALA A 224 -1.56 -5.74 10.84
C ALA A 224 -1.83 -7.19 11.31
N ASP A 225 -1.04 -7.66 12.27
CA ASP A 225 -1.27 -8.94 12.94
C ASP A 225 -2.37 -8.84 14.03
N GLY A 226 -2.75 -10.00 14.60
CA GLY A 226 -3.74 -10.08 15.66
C GLY A 226 -5.19 -9.90 15.19
N VAL A 227 -6.04 -9.54 16.14
CA VAL A 227 -7.49 -9.35 15.93
C VAL A 227 -7.73 -8.08 15.13
N PHE A 228 -8.57 -8.15 14.08
CA PHE A 228 -9.02 -6.95 13.38
C PHE A 228 -9.98 -6.15 14.30
N PRO A 229 -9.74 -4.85 14.54
CA PRO A 229 -10.54 -4.05 15.48
C PRO A 229 -12.03 -4.05 15.12
N ARG A 230 -12.89 -4.34 16.10
CA ARG A 230 -14.35 -4.48 15.92
C ARG A 230 -14.99 -3.23 15.33
N GLU A 231 -14.61 -2.06 15.83
CA GLU A 231 -15.12 -0.75 15.42
C GLU A 231 -14.85 -0.41 13.97
N HIS A 232 -13.92 -1.10 13.31
CA HIS A 232 -13.56 -0.86 11.92
C HIS A 232 -14.01 -1.97 10.95
N ARG A 233 -14.59 -3.08 11.45
CA ARG A 233 -14.99 -4.22 10.61
C ARG A 233 -16.09 -3.88 9.61
N VAL A 234 -17.09 -3.12 10.03
CA VAL A 234 -18.18 -2.65 9.12
C VAL A 234 -17.62 -1.69 8.08
N ALA A 235 -16.77 -0.75 8.52
CA ALA A 235 -16.13 0.22 7.65
C ALA A 235 -15.14 -0.42 6.64
N LEU A 236 -14.64 -1.63 6.90
CA LEU A 236 -13.81 -2.37 5.97
C LEU A 236 -14.58 -2.64 4.65
N GLY A 237 -15.90 -2.88 4.73
CA GLY A 237 -16.70 -3.17 3.54
C GLY A 237 -16.22 -4.43 2.84
N ASP A 238 -15.92 -4.30 1.55
CA ASP A 238 -15.42 -5.36 0.68
C ASP A 238 -13.88 -5.40 0.53
N ARG A 239 -13.11 -4.55 1.23
CA ARG A 239 -11.66 -4.40 1.02
C ARG A 239 -10.89 -5.54 1.67
N ILE A 240 -10.15 -6.31 0.86
CA ILE A 240 -9.32 -7.42 1.35
C ILE A 240 -7.87 -7.00 1.58
N TYR A 241 -7.33 -6.11 0.72
CA TYR A 241 -5.96 -5.66 0.79
C TYR A 241 -5.81 -4.22 0.30
N GLY A 242 -5.26 -3.34 1.16
CA GLY A 242 -5.16 -1.91 0.91
C GLY A 242 -6.51 -1.18 1.01
N CYS A 243 -6.48 0.12 0.75
CA CYS A 243 -7.65 1.00 0.75
C CYS A 243 -7.34 2.25 -0.07
N ASP A 244 -8.15 2.53 -1.09
CA ASP A 244 -7.95 3.67 -2.00
C ASP A 244 -8.91 4.83 -1.74
N ASP A 245 -9.81 4.77 -0.74
CA ASP A 245 -10.90 5.74 -0.53
C ASP A 245 -10.41 7.20 -0.52
N CYS A 246 -9.33 7.48 0.21
CA CYS A 246 -8.77 8.82 0.28
C CYS A 246 -8.12 9.28 -1.04
N GLN A 247 -7.74 8.34 -1.92
CA GLN A 247 -7.22 8.62 -3.26
C GLN A 247 -8.36 8.76 -4.28
N GLU A 248 -9.39 7.92 -4.20
CA GLU A 248 -10.53 7.94 -5.13
C GLU A 248 -11.37 9.23 -5.03
N VAL A 249 -11.49 9.82 -3.83
CA VAL A 249 -12.19 11.10 -3.64
C VAL A 249 -11.32 12.31 -3.97
N CYS A 250 -10.01 12.12 -4.20
CA CYS A 250 -9.07 13.22 -4.43
C CYS A 250 -9.27 13.87 -5.81
N PRO A 251 -9.49 15.21 -5.90
CA PRO A 251 -9.75 15.86 -7.17
C PRO A 251 -8.65 15.73 -8.24
N PRO A 252 -7.34 15.80 -7.91
CA PRO A 252 -6.28 15.48 -8.87
C PRO A 252 -6.38 14.07 -9.43
N ASN A 253 -6.63 13.04 -8.59
CA ASN A 253 -6.80 11.67 -9.02
C ASN A 253 -8.01 11.50 -9.93
N ARG A 254 -9.16 12.07 -9.54
CA ARG A 254 -10.40 12.01 -10.34
C ARG A 254 -10.27 12.70 -11.68
N ARG A 255 -9.47 13.79 -11.78
CA ARG A 255 -9.17 14.41 -13.07
C ARG A 255 -8.30 13.51 -13.95
N PHE A 256 -7.28 12.91 -13.36
CA PHE A 256 -6.42 11.97 -14.04
C PHE A 256 -7.19 10.74 -14.54
N ASP A 257 -8.05 10.14 -13.69
CA ASP A 257 -8.91 9.01 -14.04
C ASP A 257 -9.79 9.34 -15.24
N ARG A 258 -10.47 10.50 -15.24
CA ARG A 258 -11.32 10.92 -16.37
C ARG A 258 -10.53 11.13 -17.66
N HIS A 259 -9.36 11.76 -17.56
CA HIS A 259 -8.52 12.02 -18.73
C HIS A 259 -8.03 10.70 -19.37
N ARG A 260 -7.60 9.76 -18.55
CA ARG A 260 -7.13 8.44 -19.00
C ARG A 260 -8.27 7.58 -19.53
N SER A 261 -9.45 7.64 -18.94
CA SER A 261 -10.61 6.88 -19.41
C SER A 261 -11.22 7.42 -20.70
N ALA A 262 -11.03 8.72 -21.00
CA ALA A 262 -11.64 9.36 -22.18
C ALA A 262 -10.81 9.21 -23.47
N GLY A 263 -9.51 8.88 -23.41
CA GLY A 263 -8.67 8.91 -24.62
C GLY A 263 -7.40 8.07 -24.57
N GLY A 264 -7.19 7.30 -23.52
CA GLY A 264 -6.03 6.42 -23.41
C GLY A 264 -6.36 4.96 -23.70
N PRO A 265 -5.41 4.13 -24.16
CA PRO A 265 -5.60 2.69 -24.20
C PRO A 265 -5.96 2.18 -22.79
N ALA A 266 -6.86 1.22 -22.71
CA ALA A 266 -7.33 0.62 -21.44
C ALA A 266 -6.19 -0.03 -20.63
N SER A 267 -5.09 -0.37 -21.29
CA SER A 267 -3.82 -0.83 -20.71
C SER A 267 -2.69 0.13 -21.08
N ASP A 268 -1.75 0.33 -20.17
CA ASP A 268 -0.49 1.00 -20.49
C ASP A 268 0.29 0.05 -21.44
N PRO A 269 0.80 0.54 -22.59
CA PRO A 269 1.62 -0.30 -23.49
C PRO A 269 2.86 -0.89 -22.81
N ARG A 270 3.26 -0.34 -21.67
CA ARG A 270 4.37 -0.81 -20.83
C ARG A 270 3.97 -1.96 -19.89
N ASP A 271 2.67 -2.33 -19.87
CA ASP A 271 2.21 -3.48 -19.10
C ASP A 271 2.63 -4.75 -19.82
N ASP A 272 3.72 -5.34 -19.37
CA ASP A 272 4.12 -6.66 -19.83
C ASP A 272 3.05 -7.66 -19.37
N PRO A 273 2.47 -8.46 -20.29
CA PRO A 273 1.62 -9.59 -19.89
C PRO A 273 2.32 -10.55 -18.92
N ALA A 274 3.67 -10.56 -18.90
CA ALA A 274 4.47 -11.30 -17.94
C ALA A 274 4.43 -10.72 -16.50
N ASP A 275 3.99 -9.47 -16.31
CA ASP A 275 3.83 -8.87 -14.96
C ASP A 275 2.63 -9.44 -14.18
N GLY A 276 1.93 -10.42 -14.75
CA GLY A 276 0.89 -11.19 -14.10
C GLY A 276 -0.53 -10.66 -14.32
N ARG A 277 -1.50 -11.50 -13.93
CA ARG A 277 -2.93 -11.20 -14.04
C ARG A 277 -3.30 -10.02 -13.12
N GLN A 278 -4.05 -9.04 -13.64
CA GLN A 278 -4.63 -7.98 -12.81
C GLN A 278 -5.72 -8.57 -11.91
N GLU A 279 -5.54 -8.46 -10.60
CA GLU A 279 -6.50 -8.92 -9.62
C GLU A 279 -7.12 -7.72 -8.88
N ALA A 280 -8.07 -7.05 -9.53
CA ALA A 280 -8.81 -5.95 -8.89
C ALA A 280 -9.80 -6.46 -7.83
N GLU A 281 -10.25 -7.70 -7.97
CA GLU A 281 -11.15 -8.38 -7.06
C GLU A 281 -10.71 -9.84 -6.90
N VAL A 282 -10.95 -10.40 -5.72
CA VAL A 282 -10.70 -11.81 -5.40
C VAL A 282 -11.96 -12.44 -4.83
N ASP A 283 -12.16 -13.74 -5.08
CA ASP A 283 -13.25 -14.50 -4.48
C ASP A 283 -12.98 -14.75 -3.00
N VAL A 284 -13.89 -14.31 -2.15
CA VAL A 284 -13.74 -14.42 -0.67
C VAL A 284 -13.78 -15.88 -0.22
N LEU A 285 -14.61 -16.71 -0.85
CA LEU A 285 -14.73 -18.13 -0.48
C LEU A 285 -13.49 -18.91 -0.89
N ASP A 286 -12.91 -18.60 -2.06
CA ASP A 286 -11.64 -19.20 -2.49
C ASP A 286 -10.50 -18.89 -1.50
N LEU A 287 -10.46 -17.66 -0.95
CA LEU A 287 -9.46 -17.31 0.08
C LEU A 287 -9.59 -18.13 1.35
N LEU A 288 -10.83 -18.51 1.73
CA LEU A 288 -11.10 -19.27 2.94
C LEU A 288 -10.75 -20.76 2.81
N VAL A 289 -10.91 -21.36 1.61
CA VAL A 289 -10.68 -22.79 1.37
C VAL A 289 -9.28 -23.11 0.82
N ALA A 290 -8.58 -22.14 0.26
CA ALA A 290 -7.24 -22.35 -0.31
C ALA A 290 -6.23 -22.77 0.76
N THR A 291 -5.25 -23.63 0.39
CA THR A 291 -4.14 -24.00 1.29
C THR A 291 -3.20 -22.79 1.51
N ASP A 292 -2.34 -22.88 2.53
CA ASP A 292 -1.35 -21.85 2.82
C ASP A 292 -0.40 -21.61 1.64
N GLU A 293 0.04 -22.71 1.02
CA GLU A 293 0.92 -22.67 -0.16
C GLU A 293 0.24 -21.99 -1.34
N GLN A 294 -1.04 -22.29 -1.58
CA GLN A 294 -1.82 -21.66 -2.65
C GLN A 294 -2.01 -20.16 -2.40
N LEU A 295 -2.31 -19.75 -1.17
CA LEU A 295 -2.43 -18.33 -0.80
C LEU A 295 -1.11 -17.59 -0.97
N LEU A 296 0.00 -18.18 -0.50
CA LEU A 296 1.33 -17.57 -0.63
C LEU A 296 1.83 -17.54 -2.08
N ALA A 297 1.53 -18.55 -2.88
CA ALA A 297 1.88 -18.56 -4.30
C ALA A 297 1.11 -17.46 -5.08
N ARG A 298 -0.17 -17.26 -4.76
CA ARG A 298 -1.05 -16.30 -5.45
C ARG A 298 -0.88 -14.87 -4.93
N HIS A 299 -0.82 -14.69 -3.59
CA HIS A 299 -0.84 -13.39 -2.92
C HIS A 299 0.44 -13.07 -2.13
N GLY A 300 1.48 -13.88 -2.23
CA GLY A 300 2.72 -13.72 -1.44
C GLY A 300 3.54 -12.46 -1.77
N ARG A 301 3.21 -11.70 -2.83
CA ARG A 301 3.72 -10.36 -3.09
C ARG A 301 3.10 -9.30 -2.18
N TRP A 302 1.95 -9.55 -1.60
CA TRP A 302 1.35 -8.68 -0.60
C TRP A 302 2.12 -8.79 0.72
N TYR A 303 2.15 -7.71 1.49
CA TYR A 303 2.67 -7.79 2.84
C TYR A 303 1.70 -8.60 3.71
N ILE A 304 2.15 -9.76 4.14
CA ILE A 304 1.43 -10.65 5.05
C ILE A 304 2.29 -10.77 6.31
N PRO A 305 1.77 -10.42 7.52
CA PRO A 305 2.55 -10.51 8.75
C PRO A 305 3.17 -11.89 8.93
N ARG A 306 4.49 -11.94 9.12
CA ARG A 306 5.25 -13.20 9.25
C ARG A 306 5.03 -14.21 8.11
N ARG A 307 4.49 -13.77 6.97
CA ARG A 307 4.04 -14.61 5.84
C ARG A 307 3.04 -15.71 6.28
N ASP A 308 2.19 -15.40 7.28
CA ASP A 308 1.19 -16.31 7.78
C ASP A 308 -0.18 -16.02 7.13
N PRO A 309 -0.70 -16.91 6.25
CA PRO A 309 -1.93 -16.70 5.50
C PRO A 309 -3.20 -16.58 6.36
N ARG A 310 -3.12 -16.93 7.67
CA ARG A 310 -4.26 -16.72 8.58
C ARG A 310 -4.79 -15.29 8.54
N TYR A 311 -3.92 -14.29 8.31
CA TYR A 311 -4.35 -12.90 8.26
C TYR A 311 -5.12 -12.55 6.99
N LEU A 312 -4.89 -13.24 5.88
CA LEU A 312 -5.76 -13.14 4.70
C LEU A 312 -7.13 -13.75 4.96
N ARG A 313 -7.17 -14.96 5.58
CA ARG A 313 -8.44 -15.61 5.96
C ARG A 313 -9.20 -14.78 7.01
N ARG A 314 -8.48 -14.18 7.98
CA ARG A 314 -9.08 -13.23 8.93
C ARG A 314 -9.80 -12.09 8.22
N ASN A 315 -9.12 -11.44 7.27
CA ASN A 315 -9.71 -10.36 6.48
C ASN A 315 -10.89 -10.87 5.64
N ALA A 316 -10.76 -12.04 5.02
CA ALA A 316 -11.82 -12.66 4.23
C ALA A 316 -13.08 -12.94 5.06
N LEU A 317 -12.95 -13.37 6.31
CA LEU A 317 -14.08 -13.54 7.22
C LEU A 317 -14.78 -12.21 7.51
N VAL A 318 -14.03 -11.13 7.78
CA VAL A 318 -14.63 -9.81 7.99
C VAL A 318 -15.35 -9.33 6.73
N VAL A 319 -14.72 -9.47 5.56
CA VAL A 319 -15.35 -9.12 4.28
C VAL A 319 -16.61 -9.96 4.06
N LEU A 320 -16.57 -11.27 4.30
CA LEU A 320 -17.72 -12.17 4.14
C LEU A 320 -18.91 -11.71 5.00
N GLY A 321 -18.67 -11.26 6.22
CA GLY A 321 -19.71 -10.67 7.09
C GLY A 321 -20.34 -9.40 6.52
N ASN A 322 -19.58 -8.65 5.70
CA ASN A 322 -20.08 -7.43 5.08
C ASN A 322 -20.80 -7.67 3.73
N VAL A 323 -20.35 -8.64 2.92
CA VAL A 323 -20.84 -8.80 1.53
C VAL A 323 -21.57 -10.14 1.28
N GLY A 324 -21.42 -11.15 2.14
CA GLY A 324 -21.99 -12.48 1.97
C GLY A 324 -23.52 -12.48 1.99
N ASP A 325 -24.18 -13.36 1.22
CA ASP A 325 -25.62 -13.62 1.34
C ASP A 325 -25.84 -14.74 2.37
N PRO A 326 -26.53 -14.49 3.51
CA PRO A 326 -26.78 -15.52 4.51
C PRO A 326 -27.68 -16.67 4.03
N ARG A 327 -28.37 -16.50 2.90
CA ARG A 327 -29.21 -17.53 2.28
C ARG A 327 -28.41 -18.47 1.36
N ASP A 328 -27.19 -18.08 0.98
CA ASP A 328 -26.30 -18.91 0.17
C ASP A 328 -25.73 -20.03 1.06
N PRO A 329 -26.01 -21.33 0.74
CA PRO A 329 -25.50 -22.44 1.50
C PRO A 329 -23.96 -22.49 1.52
N VAL A 330 -23.30 -22.03 0.45
CA VAL A 330 -21.82 -22.01 0.38
C VAL A 330 -21.24 -21.00 1.37
N VAL A 331 -21.85 -19.83 1.51
CA VAL A 331 -21.48 -18.83 2.52
C VAL A 331 -21.67 -19.39 3.93
N ARG A 332 -22.80 -20.05 4.17
CA ARG A 332 -23.10 -20.67 5.45
C ARG A 332 -22.10 -21.77 5.82
N ASP A 333 -21.76 -22.62 4.86
CA ASP A 333 -20.78 -23.72 5.07
C ASP A 333 -19.37 -23.19 5.30
N ALA A 334 -18.97 -22.11 4.62
CA ALA A 334 -17.68 -21.44 4.87
C ALA A 334 -17.59 -20.87 6.30
N VAL A 335 -18.68 -20.24 6.79
CA VAL A 335 -18.74 -19.75 8.18
C VAL A 335 -18.68 -20.89 9.17
N ARG A 336 -19.42 -22.00 8.93
CA ARG A 336 -19.38 -23.21 9.77
C ARG A 336 -17.97 -23.77 9.86
N ALA A 337 -17.33 -24.00 8.72
CA ALA A 337 -15.98 -24.53 8.67
C ALA A 337 -14.97 -23.66 9.44
N ALA A 338 -15.11 -22.33 9.37
CA ALA A 338 -14.26 -21.42 10.11
C ALA A 338 -14.54 -21.45 11.63
N LEU A 339 -15.79 -21.69 12.06
CA LEU A 339 -16.15 -21.87 13.47
C LEU A 339 -15.62 -23.20 14.06
N GLU A 340 -15.55 -24.25 13.24
CA GLU A 340 -15.04 -25.58 13.62
C GLU A 340 -13.53 -25.70 13.50
N GLY A 341 -12.84 -24.72 12.94
CA GLY A 341 -11.39 -24.74 12.71
C GLY A 341 -10.57 -24.59 14.01
N ASP A 342 -9.31 -25.01 13.98
CA ASP A 342 -8.42 -25.02 15.15
C ASP A 342 -7.89 -23.63 15.55
N ASP A 343 -7.89 -22.66 14.62
CA ASP A 343 -7.34 -21.31 14.84
C ASP A 343 -8.35 -20.40 15.56
N SER A 344 -8.08 -20.06 16.81
CA SER A 344 -8.97 -19.21 17.63
C SER A 344 -9.14 -17.79 17.07
N LEU A 345 -8.11 -17.23 16.38
CA LEU A 345 -8.24 -15.96 15.69
C LEU A 345 -9.31 -16.03 14.60
N LEU A 346 -9.29 -17.10 13.79
CA LEU A 346 -10.26 -17.30 12.73
C LEU A 346 -11.66 -17.59 13.29
N ARG A 347 -11.76 -18.47 14.34
CA ARG A 347 -13.05 -18.72 15.01
C ARG A 347 -13.66 -17.43 15.55
N ALA A 348 -12.89 -16.57 16.20
CA ALA A 348 -13.39 -15.29 16.70
C ALA A 348 -13.96 -14.41 15.58
N HIS A 349 -13.27 -14.32 14.43
CA HIS A 349 -13.79 -13.54 13.30
C HIS A 349 -15.00 -14.24 12.64
N ALA A 350 -15.05 -15.56 12.62
CA ALA A 350 -16.20 -16.32 12.15
C ALA A 350 -17.45 -16.12 13.06
N VAL A 351 -17.27 -15.99 14.38
CA VAL A 351 -18.34 -15.60 15.33
C VAL A 351 -18.91 -14.24 14.92
N TRP A 352 -18.06 -13.24 14.71
CA TRP A 352 -18.52 -11.92 14.26
C TRP A 352 -19.28 -12.01 12.93
N THR A 353 -18.73 -12.78 11.97
CA THR A 353 -19.36 -13.00 10.67
C THR A 353 -20.73 -13.65 10.79
N ALA A 354 -20.82 -14.74 11.57
CA ALA A 354 -22.10 -15.43 11.81
C ALA A 354 -23.15 -14.51 12.43
N ARG A 355 -22.76 -13.71 13.43
CA ARG A 355 -23.64 -12.74 14.09
C ARG A 355 -24.05 -11.62 13.14
N ARG A 356 -23.12 -11.09 12.35
CA ARG A 356 -23.36 -10.03 11.37
C ARG A 356 -24.35 -10.46 10.29
N LEU A 357 -24.27 -11.72 9.85
CA LEU A 357 -25.15 -12.33 8.83
C LEU A 357 -26.46 -12.92 9.42
N GLY A 358 -26.66 -12.89 10.73
CA GLY A 358 -27.86 -13.46 11.36
C GLY A 358 -27.86 -15.00 11.42
N LEU A 359 -26.70 -15.66 11.29
CA LEU A 359 -26.53 -17.12 11.35
C LEU A 359 -26.37 -17.61 12.81
N GLY A 360 -27.25 -17.16 13.70
CA GLY A 360 -27.13 -17.41 15.15
C GLY A 360 -27.19 -18.87 15.54
N ASP A 361 -27.78 -19.74 14.75
CA ASP A 361 -27.82 -21.20 14.98
C ASP A 361 -26.45 -21.87 14.87
N LEU A 362 -25.52 -21.29 14.11
CA LEU A 362 -24.14 -21.78 14.02
C LEU A 362 -23.30 -21.47 15.28
N LEU A 363 -23.69 -20.48 16.08
CA LEU A 363 -22.93 -20.11 17.29
C LEU A 363 -22.89 -21.19 18.35
N ARG A 364 -23.81 -22.18 18.29
CA ARG A 364 -23.78 -23.36 19.16
C ARG A 364 -22.48 -24.17 19.04
N LEU A 365 -21.80 -24.09 17.90
CA LEU A 365 -20.53 -24.79 17.66
C LEU A 365 -19.39 -24.28 18.56
N VAL A 366 -19.50 -23.03 19.05
CA VAL A 366 -18.45 -22.34 19.81
C VAL A 366 -18.95 -21.73 21.13
N GLN A 367 -20.18 -22.09 21.58
CA GLN A 367 -20.76 -21.52 22.80
C GLN A 367 -19.88 -21.73 24.04
N ASP A 368 -19.16 -22.86 24.10
CA ASP A 368 -18.27 -23.24 25.20
C ASP A 368 -16.78 -23.20 24.78
N ASP A 369 -16.43 -22.34 23.81
CA ASP A 369 -15.07 -22.23 23.30
C ASP A 369 -14.09 -21.89 24.44
N PRO A 370 -12.96 -22.62 24.56
CA PRO A 370 -11.99 -22.38 25.64
C PRO A 370 -11.22 -21.05 25.48
N ASP A 371 -11.14 -20.50 24.26
CA ASP A 371 -10.34 -19.31 23.97
C ASP A 371 -11.10 -18.02 24.37
N PRO A 372 -10.49 -17.14 25.17
CA PRO A 372 -11.14 -15.91 25.63
C PRO A 372 -11.47 -14.97 24.47
N VAL A 373 -10.69 -14.95 23.38
CA VAL A 373 -10.93 -14.08 22.22
C VAL A 373 -12.24 -14.50 21.53
N VAL A 374 -12.54 -15.79 21.45
CA VAL A 374 -13.79 -16.30 20.87
C VAL A 374 -14.97 -15.97 21.79
N ARG A 375 -14.82 -16.20 23.11
CA ARG A 375 -15.88 -15.86 24.10
C ARG A 375 -16.21 -14.37 24.10
N ASP A 376 -15.21 -13.52 23.98
CA ASP A 376 -15.40 -12.06 23.86
C ASP A 376 -16.24 -11.69 22.63
N GLU A 377 -16.06 -12.40 21.50
CA GLU A 377 -16.83 -12.13 20.28
C GLU A 377 -18.29 -12.63 20.41
N LEU A 378 -18.54 -13.67 21.20
CA LEU A 378 -19.91 -14.18 21.41
C LEU A 378 -20.80 -13.14 22.13
N VAL A 379 -20.24 -12.31 22.98
CA VAL A 379 -21.00 -11.32 23.79
C VAL A 379 -20.86 -9.88 23.29
N ALA A 380 -19.86 -9.57 22.48
CA ALA A 380 -19.61 -8.22 22.01
C ALA A 380 -20.80 -7.69 21.16
N PRO A 381 -21.11 -6.37 21.19
CA PRO A 381 -22.15 -5.83 20.33
C PRO A 381 -21.80 -5.99 18.85
N VAL A 382 -22.77 -6.45 18.05
CA VAL A 382 -22.66 -6.57 16.58
C VAL A 382 -23.92 -6.01 15.93
N GLU A 383 -23.74 -5.13 14.97
CA GLU A 383 -24.82 -4.67 14.12
C GLU A 383 -25.16 -5.77 13.10
N VAL A 384 -26.36 -6.35 13.20
CA VAL A 384 -26.83 -7.37 12.25
C VAL A 384 -27.13 -6.70 10.91
N ARG A 385 -26.67 -7.29 9.84
CA ARG A 385 -26.95 -6.81 8.47
C ARG A 385 -28.40 -7.17 8.13
N ARG A 386 -29.21 -6.15 7.81
CA ARG A 386 -30.61 -6.28 7.39
C ARG A 386 -30.70 -6.57 5.90
#